data_ace6afb7a57cda5107258c89e63ca4a9
#
_entry.id   ace6afb7a57cda5107258c89e63ca4a9
#
_cell.length_a   1.000
_cell.length_b   1.000
_cell.length_c   1.000
_cell.angle_alpha   90.00
_cell.angle_beta   90.00
_cell.angle_gamma   90.00
#
_symmetry.space_group_name_H-M   'P 1'
#
loop_
_entity.id
_entity.type
_entity.pdbx_description
1 polymer ?
#
loop_
_entity_poly.entity_id
_entity_poly.type
_entity_poly.pdbx_seq_one_letter_code
_entity_poly.pdbx_strand_id
1 'polypeptide(L)'
;MSRREPAPTGRGRRRLTATETDFTVVRQRALLVGTGYGARSIEAAEESLEELALLTETAGAEPVHLTLQRRTTPDPATYVGKGKAEELRELSEGLDIDVVVFDDELTPAQQRNLEKLFARDVVDRVALILDIFAQHATSQDGAVQVELAQLRYRLPRLRGRGMQLSQQGAGIGTRGPGETQLEVDRRRILRRVQQLERDLKTLAKTRRTQRKSRVRQGLPRVALVGYTNAGKSTLLNRLTHSHALVEDQLFSTLDPTTRRLRLPGGETVLVSDTVGFVQRLPHQLVEAFRSTLEEVVDADLLLHVVDASRHEAEARITAVHTVLAEIGADEQPELMVWNKRDLAAAADIEQLVARTRGSVAVSGATGDGIDQLRLVIAERLRALDRLVELLVPYDRGDVLAALHRDGEVLVEVHDEGGTRVRARLSDPVLSRFRGFVTAEV
;
A
#
# COMPACT_ATOMS: atom_id res chain seq x y z
N MET A 1 34.08 -34.95 35.19
CA MET A 1 34.78 -34.63 33.94
C MET A 1 33.76 -34.75 32.78
N SER A 2 33.08 -33.68 32.51
CA SER A 2 32.05 -33.64 31.45
C SER A 2 32.67 -32.97 30.22
N ARG A 3 32.75 -33.71 29.11
CA ARG A 3 33.24 -33.19 27.82
C ARG A 3 32.15 -32.30 27.19
N ARG A 4 32.46 -31.02 26.97
CA ARG A 4 31.68 -30.12 26.14
C ARG A 4 31.93 -30.49 24.68
N GLU A 5 30.88 -30.83 23.95
CA GLU A 5 30.89 -30.92 22.49
C GLU A 5 30.91 -29.50 21.89
N PRO A 6 31.67 -29.27 20.81
CA PRO A 6 31.68 -28.00 20.12
C PRO A 6 30.43 -27.82 19.24
N ALA A 7 29.89 -26.59 19.20
CA ALA A 7 28.77 -26.20 18.36
C ALA A 7 29.10 -26.36 16.86
N PRO A 8 28.16 -26.80 16.03
CA PRO A 8 28.39 -26.96 14.60
C PRO A 8 28.37 -25.63 13.87
N THR A 9 29.55 -25.16 13.46
CA THR A 9 29.71 -24.14 12.42
C THR A 9 29.60 -24.84 11.08
N GLY A 10 28.57 -24.52 10.26
CA GLY A 10 28.53 -25.06 8.93
C GLY A 10 27.23 -24.77 8.18
N ARG A 11 27.26 -23.83 7.24
CA ARG A 11 26.28 -23.70 6.18
C ARG A 11 26.03 -25.04 5.51
N GLY A 12 24.93 -25.71 5.88
CA GLY A 12 24.53 -27.00 5.34
C GLY A 12 23.99 -26.87 3.93
N ARG A 13 24.71 -27.40 2.94
CA ARG A 13 24.15 -27.72 1.62
C ARG A 13 22.96 -28.67 1.81
N ARG A 14 21.81 -28.33 1.24
CA ARG A 14 20.65 -29.22 1.15
C ARG A 14 21.05 -30.55 0.55
N ARG A 15 21.02 -31.60 1.33
CA ARG A 15 21.07 -32.99 0.85
C ARG A 15 19.64 -33.53 0.78
N LEU A 16 19.26 -33.95 -0.42
CA LEU A 16 18.02 -34.66 -0.72
C LEU A 16 18.18 -36.14 -0.22
N THR A 17 18.00 -36.37 1.06
CA THR A 17 17.76 -37.73 1.60
C THR A 17 16.73 -37.58 2.70
N ALA A 18 15.63 -38.32 2.57
CA ALA A 18 14.50 -38.36 3.48
C ALA A 18 14.93 -38.70 4.89
N THR A 19 14.94 -37.72 5.76
CA THR A 19 14.88 -37.86 7.22
C THR A 19 13.95 -36.77 7.69
N GLU A 20 13.12 -37.05 8.67
CA GLU A 20 12.12 -36.13 9.23
C GLU A 20 12.68 -34.72 9.30
N THR A 21 12.20 -33.87 8.41
CA THR A 21 12.56 -32.46 8.38
C THR A 21 11.62 -31.79 9.38
N ASP A 22 12.17 -31.40 10.50
CA ASP A 22 11.52 -30.51 11.44
C ASP A 22 11.29 -29.18 10.69
N PHE A 23 10.04 -28.90 10.31
CA PHE A 23 9.62 -27.68 9.59
C PHE A 23 9.47 -26.49 10.53
N THR A 24 10.29 -26.38 11.57
CA THR A 24 10.38 -25.13 12.31
C THR A 24 11.00 -24.09 11.40
N VAL A 25 10.18 -23.17 10.92
CA VAL A 25 10.64 -21.98 10.19
C VAL A 25 11.45 -21.15 11.21
N VAL A 26 12.76 -21.29 11.16
CA VAL A 26 13.67 -20.46 11.97
C VAL A 26 13.57 -19.04 11.41
N ARG A 27 12.91 -18.15 12.16
CA ARG A 27 12.83 -16.73 11.81
C ARG A 27 14.21 -16.11 11.94
N GLN A 28 14.57 -15.24 11.00
CA GLN A 28 15.80 -14.48 11.07
C GLN A 28 15.71 -13.46 12.22
N ARG A 29 16.76 -13.36 13.01
CA ARG A 29 16.87 -12.43 14.13
C ARG A 29 17.35 -11.08 13.62
N ALA A 30 16.58 -10.02 13.85
CA ALA A 30 16.81 -8.70 13.29
C ALA A 30 17.24 -7.68 14.36
N LEU A 31 18.28 -6.90 14.06
CA LEU A 31 18.66 -5.69 14.78
C LEU A 31 18.11 -4.48 14.01
N LEU A 32 17.26 -3.68 14.65
CA LEU A 32 16.63 -2.52 14.03
C LEU A 32 17.38 -1.23 14.40
N VAL A 33 17.70 -0.42 13.40
CA VAL A 33 18.50 0.80 13.55
C VAL A 33 17.72 1.99 12.99
N GLY A 34 17.30 2.89 13.89
CA GLY A 34 16.69 4.17 13.54
C GLY A 34 17.65 5.33 13.75
N THR A 35 17.41 6.42 13.04
CA THR A 35 18.11 7.68 13.24
C THR A 35 17.15 8.85 13.37
N GLY A 36 17.36 9.69 14.37
CA GLY A 36 16.74 11.01 14.47
C GLY A 36 17.69 12.07 13.95
N TYR A 37 17.37 12.73 12.83
CA TYR A 37 18.18 13.80 12.27
C TYR A 37 17.34 14.96 11.73
N GLY A 38 17.95 16.14 11.64
CA GLY A 38 17.30 17.36 11.15
C GLY A 38 16.18 17.83 12.08
N ALA A 39 15.01 18.13 11.52
CA ALA A 39 13.83 18.59 12.25
C ALA A 39 13.00 17.44 12.87
N ARG A 40 13.40 16.18 12.67
CA ARG A 40 12.69 15.02 13.21
C ARG A 40 12.85 14.95 14.71
N SER A 41 11.72 14.95 15.44
CA SER A 41 11.74 14.75 16.88
C SER A 41 12.19 13.33 17.25
N ILE A 42 12.61 13.13 18.49
CA ILE A 42 13.00 11.80 18.98
C ILE A 42 11.78 10.90 18.99
N GLU A 43 10.64 11.41 19.44
CA GLU A 43 9.36 10.71 19.51
C GLU A 43 8.97 10.19 18.10
N ALA A 44 9.01 11.05 17.09
CA ALA A 44 8.72 10.62 15.70
C ALA A 44 9.72 9.60 15.14
N ALA A 45 10.95 9.57 15.64
CA ALA A 45 11.94 8.56 15.27
C ALA A 45 11.70 7.22 16.00
N GLU A 46 11.25 7.26 17.27
CA GLU A 46 10.85 6.10 18.05
C GLU A 46 9.62 5.44 17.44
N GLU A 47 8.58 6.21 17.13
CA GLU A 47 7.37 5.73 16.44
C GLU A 47 7.69 5.05 15.09
N SER A 48 8.61 5.65 14.31
CA SER A 48 9.03 5.04 13.03
C SER A 48 9.79 3.73 13.24
N LEU A 49 10.55 3.63 14.32
CA LEU A 49 11.28 2.41 14.66
C LEU A 49 10.34 1.31 15.16
N GLU A 50 9.28 1.67 15.89
CA GLU A 50 8.19 0.73 16.24
C GLU A 50 7.45 0.22 15.00
N GLU A 51 7.15 1.11 14.04
CA GLU A 51 6.58 0.68 12.75
C GLU A 51 7.54 -0.24 11.99
N LEU A 52 8.85 0.04 12.01
CA LEU A 52 9.86 -0.84 11.40
C LEU A 52 9.87 -2.22 12.03
N ALA A 53 9.63 -2.32 13.34
CA ALA A 53 9.51 -3.62 14.03
C ALA A 53 8.31 -4.41 13.50
N LEU A 54 7.15 -3.78 13.36
CA LEU A 54 5.96 -4.42 12.76
C LEU A 54 6.16 -4.84 11.30
N LEU A 55 6.88 -4.02 10.52
CA LEU A 55 7.27 -4.36 9.15
C LEU A 55 8.20 -5.58 9.14
N THR A 56 9.15 -5.64 10.06
CA THR A 56 10.11 -6.74 10.19
C THR A 56 9.40 -8.05 10.54
N GLU A 57 8.46 -8.02 11.47
CA GLU A 57 7.61 -9.18 11.82
C GLU A 57 6.76 -9.63 10.63
N THR A 58 6.16 -8.68 9.90
CA THR A 58 5.37 -8.97 8.68
C THR A 58 6.24 -9.62 7.60
N ALA A 59 7.51 -9.22 7.46
CA ALA A 59 8.46 -9.85 6.54
C ALA A 59 8.91 -11.25 6.99
N GLY A 60 8.53 -11.69 8.20
CA GLY A 60 8.85 -13.02 8.74
C GLY A 60 10.15 -13.06 9.54
N ALA A 61 10.74 -11.93 9.94
CA ALA A 61 11.88 -11.84 10.82
C ALA A 61 11.45 -11.48 12.26
N GLU A 62 12.31 -11.73 13.25
CA GLU A 62 12.09 -11.44 14.66
C GLU A 62 12.87 -10.18 15.05
N PRO A 63 12.23 -9.07 15.44
CA PRO A 63 12.92 -7.88 15.94
C PRO A 63 13.46 -8.15 17.35
N VAL A 64 14.78 -8.36 17.46
CA VAL A 64 15.42 -8.72 18.75
C VAL A 64 15.83 -7.49 19.54
N HIS A 65 16.32 -6.46 18.87
CA HIS A 65 16.78 -5.24 19.51
C HIS A 65 16.53 -4.03 18.62
N LEU A 66 16.08 -2.94 19.25
CA LEU A 66 15.83 -1.65 18.62
C LEU A 66 16.83 -0.63 19.14
N THR A 67 17.45 0.13 18.26
CA THR A 67 18.38 1.19 18.65
C THR A 67 18.14 2.45 17.85
N LEU A 68 18.22 3.58 18.52
CA LEU A 68 18.07 4.90 17.93
C LEU A 68 19.36 5.70 18.11
N GLN A 69 19.83 6.35 17.03
CA GLN A 69 20.93 7.30 17.11
C GLN A 69 20.47 8.70 16.73
N ARG A 70 20.72 9.68 17.60
CA ARG A 70 20.51 11.09 17.29
C ARG A 70 21.72 11.67 16.57
N ARG A 71 21.50 12.31 15.43
CA ARG A 71 22.54 13.00 14.66
C ARG A 71 21.99 14.26 14.00
N THR A 72 22.87 15.17 13.59
CA THR A 72 22.49 16.33 12.78
C THR A 72 22.36 15.96 11.31
N THR A 73 23.22 15.07 10.81
CA THR A 73 23.23 14.57 9.43
C THR A 73 23.68 13.11 9.38
N PRO A 74 23.18 12.30 8.44
CA PRO A 74 23.68 10.95 8.22
C PRO A 74 25.16 10.91 7.86
N ASP A 75 25.85 9.85 8.28
CA ASP A 75 27.24 9.63 7.87
C ASP A 75 27.28 9.18 6.40
N PRO A 76 28.15 9.78 5.55
CA PRO A 76 28.23 9.42 4.14
C PRO A 76 28.67 7.98 3.87
N ALA A 77 29.45 7.37 4.78
CA ALA A 77 30.01 6.03 4.61
C ALA A 77 29.16 4.93 5.23
N THR A 78 28.62 5.16 6.43
CA THR A 78 27.96 4.13 7.26
C THR A 78 26.58 4.52 7.76
N TYR A 79 26.04 5.67 7.30
CA TYR A 79 24.75 6.23 7.71
C TYR A 79 24.71 6.65 9.19
N VAL A 80 25.05 5.74 10.11
CA VAL A 80 25.33 6.01 11.53
C VAL A 80 26.78 6.40 11.74
N GLY A 81 27.12 7.05 12.87
CA GLY A 81 28.53 7.40 13.18
C GLY A 81 29.40 6.16 13.35
N LYS A 82 30.71 6.28 13.03
CA LYS A 82 31.64 5.15 13.09
C LYS A 82 31.66 4.43 14.45
N GLY A 83 31.64 5.17 15.57
CA GLY A 83 31.58 4.57 16.90
C GLY A 83 30.30 3.79 17.15
N LYS A 84 29.15 4.32 16.69
CA LYS A 84 27.87 3.61 16.78
C LYS A 84 27.83 2.37 15.87
N ALA A 85 28.41 2.47 14.67
CA ALA A 85 28.50 1.34 13.76
C ALA A 85 29.32 0.18 14.36
N GLU A 86 30.41 0.47 15.08
CA GLU A 86 31.22 -0.53 15.79
C GLU A 86 30.46 -1.13 16.99
N GLU A 87 29.81 -0.29 17.79
CA GLU A 87 28.91 -0.75 18.88
C GLU A 87 27.83 -1.69 18.35
N LEU A 88 27.20 -1.34 17.23
CA LEU A 88 26.17 -2.19 16.60
C LEU A 88 26.75 -3.50 16.07
N ARG A 89 27.99 -3.51 15.59
CA ARG A 89 28.71 -4.73 15.20
C ARG A 89 28.86 -5.67 16.40
N GLU A 90 29.38 -5.16 17.51
CA GLU A 90 29.55 -5.97 18.74
C GLU A 90 28.20 -6.47 19.27
N LEU A 91 27.17 -5.62 19.24
CA LEU A 91 25.81 -5.99 19.64
C LEU A 91 25.25 -7.09 18.74
N SER A 92 25.44 -6.99 17.42
CA SER A 92 24.98 -7.99 16.45
C SER A 92 25.64 -9.37 16.64
N GLU A 93 26.91 -9.38 17.03
CA GLU A 93 27.62 -10.61 17.37
C GLU A 93 27.13 -11.18 18.71
N GLY A 94 26.96 -10.34 19.74
CA GLY A 94 26.56 -10.76 21.09
C GLY A 94 25.12 -11.28 21.15
N LEU A 95 24.22 -10.77 20.31
CA LEU A 95 22.82 -11.19 20.23
C LEU A 95 22.55 -12.23 19.15
N ASP A 96 23.55 -12.72 18.44
CA ASP A 96 23.41 -13.67 17.32
C ASP A 96 22.38 -13.21 16.28
N ILE A 97 22.57 -11.98 15.78
CA ILE A 97 21.70 -11.34 14.80
C ILE A 97 22.00 -11.88 13.39
N ASP A 98 20.98 -12.17 12.61
CA ASP A 98 21.11 -12.62 11.22
C ASP A 98 21.10 -11.45 10.23
N VAL A 99 20.29 -10.41 10.51
CA VAL A 99 20.07 -9.26 9.61
C VAL A 99 20.00 -7.96 10.39
N VAL A 100 20.60 -6.90 9.84
CA VAL A 100 20.48 -5.53 10.38
C VAL A 100 19.58 -4.71 9.48
N VAL A 101 18.52 -4.14 10.04
CA VAL A 101 17.49 -3.38 9.31
C VAL A 101 17.59 -1.91 9.67
N PHE A 102 17.75 -1.06 8.67
CA PHE A 102 17.77 0.40 8.82
C PHE A 102 16.43 1.03 8.47
N ASP A 103 15.99 1.99 9.30
CA ASP A 103 14.69 2.68 9.13
C ASP A 103 14.66 3.63 7.93
N ASP A 104 15.80 4.11 7.49
CA ASP A 104 15.92 5.02 6.37
C ASP A 104 16.55 4.32 5.15
N GLU A 105 16.33 4.87 3.95
CA GLU A 105 16.94 4.35 2.73
C GLU A 105 18.46 4.52 2.75
N LEU A 106 19.17 3.44 2.49
CA LEU A 106 20.63 3.43 2.40
C LEU A 106 21.09 3.61 0.95
N THR A 107 22.11 4.43 0.76
CA THR A 107 22.81 4.44 -0.51
C THR A 107 23.51 3.09 -0.76
N PRO A 108 23.72 2.69 -2.02
CA PRO A 108 24.43 1.44 -2.34
C PRO A 108 25.85 1.35 -1.73
N ALA A 109 26.48 2.50 -1.47
CA ALA A 109 27.80 2.57 -0.83
C ALA A 109 27.70 2.32 0.67
N GLN A 110 26.76 2.97 1.35
CA GLN A 110 26.50 2.77 2.79
C GLN A 110 26.15 1.32 3.08
N GLN A 111 25.19 0.75 2.34
CA GLN A 111 24.80 -0.65 2.52
C GLN A 111 26.00 -1.60 2.43
N ARG A 112 26.85 -1.45 1.39
CA ARG A 112 28.06 -2.29 1.22
C ARG A 112 29.07 -2.12 2.34
N ASN A 113 29.25 -0.89 2.83
CA ASN A 113 30.20 -0.64 3.91
C ASN A 113 29.70 -1.27 5.21
N LEU A 114 28.41 -1.19 5.48
CA LEU A 114 27.75 -1.81 6.63
C LEU A 114 27.76 -3.35 6.55
N GLU A 115 27.43 -3.94 5.37
CA GLU A 115 27.56 -5.39 5.15
C GLU A 115 28.98 -5.92 5.42
N LYS A 116 30.00 -5.16 5.03
CA LYS A 116 31.40 -5.50 5.32
C LYS A 116 31.74 -5.40 6.81
N LEU A 117 31.22 -4.35 7.47
CA LEU A 117 31.47 -4.11 8.88
C LEU A 117 30.81 -5.17 9.76
N PHE A 118 29.54 -5.45 9.52
CA PHE A 118 28.75 -6.41 10.30
C PHE A 118 29.02 -7.86 9.92
N ALA A 119 29.58 -8.13 8.74
CA ALA A 119 29.66 -9.47 8.12
C ALA A 119 28.29 -10.19 8.10
N ARG A 120 27.21 -9.42 8.01
CA ARG A 120 25.80 -9.81 8.04
C ARG A 120 25.06 -9.13 6.89
N ASP A 121 23.87 -9.60 6.55
CA ASP A 121 23.02 -8.93 5.61
C ASP A 121 22.48 -7.63 6.22
N VAL A 122 22.51 -6.56 5.40
CA VAL A 122 21.98 -5.23 5.76
C VAL A 122 20.85 -4.89 4.81
N VAL A 123 19.71 -4.57 5.37
CA VAL A 123 18.47 -4.26 4.66
C VAL A 123 18.00 -2.87 5.09
N ASP A 124 17.47 -2.10 4.19
CA ASP A 124 16.80 -0.83 4.52
C ASP A 124 15.28 -0.98 4.45
N ARG A 125 14.56 0.03 4.93
CA ARG A 125 13.08 0.08 4.93
C ARG A 125 12.50 -0.20 3.54
N VAL A 126 13.13 0.30 2.47
CA VAL A 126 12.66 0.11 1.09
C VAL A 126 12.70 -1.35 0.68
N ALA A 127 13.84 -2.01 0.94
CA ALA A 127 14.00 -3.42 0.64
C ALA A 127 13.03 -4.30 1.45
N LEU A 128 12.83 -3.96 2.74
CA LEU A 128 11.90 -4.67 3.62
C LEU A 128 10.46 -4.59 3.10
N ILE A 129 9.98 -3.39 2.73
CA ILE A 129 8.65 -3.20 2.15
C ILE A 129 8.51 -3.96 0.82
N LEU A 130 9.54 -3.94 -0.04
CA LEU A 130 9.54 -4.70 -1.29
C LEU A 130 9.46 -6.20 -1.07
N ASP A 131 10.08 -6.72 -0.01
CA ASP A 131 9.99 -8.15 0.33
C ASP A 131 8.60 -8.52 0.86
N ILE A 132 7.98 -7.67 1.68
CA ILE A 132 6.58 -7.85 2.12
C ILE A 132 5.64 -7.86 0.91
N PHE A 133 5.80 -6.92 -0.01
CA PHE A 133 4.99 -6.87 -1.22
C PHE A 133 5.17 -8.09 -2.11
N ALA A 134 6.39 -8.64 -2.20
CA ALA A 134 6.64 -9.85 -2.97
C ALA A 134 5.94 -11.08 -2.38
N GLN A 135 5.73 -11.11 -1.07
CA GLN A 135 4.99 -12.19 -0.39
C GLN A 135 3.47 -12.06 -0.58
N HIS A 136 2.93 -10.83 -0.68
CA HIS A 136 1.50 -10.56 -0.76
C HIS A 136 0.96 -10.31 -2.19
N ALA A 137 1.84 -10.22 -3.20
CA ALA A 137 1.43 -10.07 -4.60
C ALA A 137 0.81 -11.37 -5.13
N THR A 138 -0.51 -11.42 -5.21
CA THR A 138 -1.26 -12.58 -5.69
C THR A 138 -1.70 -12.43 -7.14
N SER A 139 -1.93 -11.21 -7.63
CA SER A 139 -2.26 -10.96 -9.02
C SER A 139 -1.02 -10.96 -9.93
N GLN A 140 -1.21 -11.29 -11.20
CA GLN A 140 -0.15 -11.18 -12.21
C GLN A 140 0.36 -9.75 -12.33
N ASP A 141 -0.52 -8.77 -12.20
CA ASP A 141 -0.22 -7.34 -12.30
C ASP A 141 0.64 -6.88 -11.10
N GLY A 142 0.21 -7.20 -9.89
CA GLY A 142 0.97 -6.93 -8.66
C GLY A 142 2.34 -7.59 -8.68
N ALA A 143 2.42 -8.86 -9.05
CA ALA A 143 3.70 -9.60 -9.14
C ALA A 143 4.68 -8.96 -10.12
N VAL A 144 4.22 -8.55 -11.31
CA VAL A 144 5.06 -7.86 -12.32
C VAL A 144 5.55 -6.51 -11.81
N GLN A 145 4.69 -5.75 -11.11
CA GLN A 145 5.05 -4.45 -10.54
C GLN A 145 6.09 -4.58 -9.43
N VAL A 146 5.88 -5.51 -8.51
CA VAL A 146 6.80 -5.77 -7.40
C VAL A 146 8.15 -6.26 -7.93
N GLU A 147 8.17 -7.20 -8.88
CA GLU A 147 9.42 -7.67 -9.50
C GLU A 147 10.18 -6.51 -10.17
N LEU A 148 9.47 -5.65 -10.89
CA LEU A 148 10.07 -4.47 -11.52
C LEU A 148 10.69 -3.53 -10.49
N ALA A 149 9.97 -3.23 -9.40
CA ALA A 149 10.46 -2.37 -8.32
C ALA A 149 11.70 -2.99 -7.63
N GLN A 150 11.66 -4.29 -7.32
CA GLN A 150 12.80 -5.01 -6.75
C GLN A 150 14.04 -4.96 -7.67
N LEU A 151 13.85 -5.16 -8.98
CA LEU A 151 14.96 -5.11 -9.92
C LEU A 151 15.54 -3.69 -10.06
N ARG A 152 14.70 -2.65 -10.07
CA ARG A 152 15.13 -1.25 -10.09
C ARG A 152 15.90 -0.89 -8.82
N TYR A 153 15.44 -1.34 -7.65
CA TYR A 153 16.12 -1.16 -6.38
C TYR A 153 17.47 -1.90 -6.33
N ARG A 154 17.54 -3.14 -6.83
CA ARG A 154 18.75 -3.97 -6.82
C ARG A 154 19.79 -3.52 -7.86
N LEU A 155 19.38 -2.98 -9.00
CA LEU A 155 20.26 -2.64 -10.11
C LEU A 155 21.45 -1.72 -9.73
N PRO A 156 21.28 -0.58 -9.01
CA PRO A 156 22.39 0.25 -8.56
C PRO A 156 23.25 -0.43 -7.49
N ARG A 157 22.68 -1.37 -6.72
CA ARG A 157 23.31 -2.11 -5.62
C ARG A 157 24.18 -3.28 -6.08
N LEU A 158 24.06 -3.71 -7.35
CA LEU A 158 24.92 -4.74 -7.95
C LEU A 158 26.38 -4.25 -8.15
N ARG A 159 26.60 -2.97 -8.30
CA ARG A 159 27.96 -2.42 -8.47
C ARG A 159 28.76 -2.60 -7.20
N GLY A 160 29.72 -3.55 -7.21
CA GLY A 160 30.71 -3.76 -6.12
C GLY A 160 30.76 -5.15 -5.51
N ARG A 161 29.76 -6.03 -5.73
CA ARG A 161 29.87 -7.45 -5.32
C ARG A 161 30.84 -8.27 -6.19
N GLY A 162 31.22 -7.79 -7.37
CA GLY A 162 32.09 -8.52 -8.30
C GLY A 162 33.56 -8.59 -7.91
N MET A 163 34.06 -7.74 -7.02
CA MET A 163 35.44 -7.86 -6.54
C MET A 163 35.65 -9.02 -5.55
N GLN A 164 34.63 -9.43 -4.82
CA GLN A 164 34.74 -10.58 -3.90
C GLN A 164 34.69 -11.93 -4.62
N LEU A 165 33.90 -12.03 -5.71
CA LEU A 165 33.85 -13.25 -6.52
C LEU A 165 35.03 -13.43 -7.45
N SER A 166 35.72 -12.34 -7.84
CA SER A 166 36.91 -12.40 -8.70
C SER A 166 38.21 -12.69 -7.95
N GLN A 167 38.27 -12.56 -6.63
CA GLN A 167 39.46 -12.93 -5.83
C GLN A 167 39.62 -14.45 -5.60
N GLN A 168 38.55 -15.24 -5.76
CA GLN A 168 38.65 -16.70 -5.65
C GLN A 168 39.15 -17.41 -6.93
N GLY A 169 39.40 -16.65 -8.02
CA GLY A 169 39.85 -17.19 -9.30
C GLY A 169 41.10 -16.55 -9.85
N ALA A 170 42.02 -16.06 -9.03
CA ALA A 170 43.29 -15.41 -9.46
C ALA A 170 44.31 -16.45 -9.92
N GLY A 171 44.09 -17.07 -11.05
CA GLY A 171 45.20 -17.62 -11.89
C GLY A 171 45.74 -16.54 -12.78
N ILE A 172 47.05 -16.33 -12.76
CA ILE A 172 47.80 -15.42 -13.66
C ILE A 172 47.72 -16.01 -15.09
N GLY A 173 46.97 -15.32 -15.96
CA GLY A 173 46.98 -15.61 -17.41
C GLY A 173 45.70 -16.28 -17.91
N THR A 174 44.74 -15.49 -18.26
CA THR A 174 43.73 -15.61 -19.35
C THR A 174 42.56 -14.65 -19.12
N ARG A 175 42.79 -13.36 -19.19
CA ARG A 175 41.72 -12.39 -19.44
C ARG A 175 41.81 -11.93 -20.89
N GLY A 176 41.13 -12.67 -21.73
CA GLY A 176 40.62 -12.11 -22.97
C GLY A 176 39.57 -11.04 -22.64
N PRO A 177 39.11 -10.20 -23.62
CA PRO A 177 38.08 -9.17 -23.40
C PRO A 177 36.70 -9.81 -23.19
N GLY A 178 36.61 -10.68 -22.17
CA GLY A 178 35.35 -11.31 -21.72
C GLY A 178 34.65 -10.40 -20.73
N GLU A 179 33.37 -10.19 -20.94
CA GLU A 179 32.47 -9.50 -20.02
C GLU A 179 32.63 -10.05 -18.58
N THR A 180 32.72 -9.17 -17.60
CA THR A 180 32.74 -9.61 -16.21
C THR A 180 31.36 -10.22 -15.88
N GLN A 181 31.31 -11.21 -14.97
CA GLN A 181 30.06 -11.85 -14.54
C GLN A 181 29.02 -10.78 -14.12
N LEU A 182 29.47 -9.70 -13.53
CA LEU A 182 28.66 -8.54 -13.17
C LEU A 182 27.99 -7.85 -14.36
N GLU A 183 28.69 -7.74 -15.47
CA GLU A 183 28.14 -7.13 -16.69
C GLU A 183 27.07 -8.01 -17.32
N VAL A 184 27.27 -9.31 -17.28
CA VAL A 184 26.30 -10.31 -17.74
C VAL A 184 25.05 -10.24 -16.86
N ASP A 185 25.20 -10.21 -15.54
CA ASP A 185 24.07 -10.15 -14.61
C ASP A 185 23.32 -8.82 -14.73
N ARG A 186 24.02 -7.71 -14.83
CA ARG A 186 23.42 -6.39 -15.09
C ARG A 186 22.61 -6.39 -16.39
N ARG A 187 23.16 -6.98 -17.47
CA ARG A 187 22.47 -7.06 -18.76
C ARG A 187 21.23 -7.93 -18.69
N ARG A 188 21.27 -9.04 -17.93
CA ARG A 188 20.10 -9.89 -17.67
C ARG A 188 19.01 -9.11 -16.95
N ILE A 189 19.35 -8.38 -15.88
CA ILE A 189 18.40 -7.56 -15.15
C ILE A 189 17.81 -6.47 -16.02
N LEU A 190 18.61 -5.74 -16.81
CA LEU A 190 18.10 -4.72 -17.71
C LEU A 190 17.13 -5.28 -18.77
N ARG A 191 17.43 -6.47 -19.33
CA ARG A 191 16.50 -7.15 -20.24
C ARG A 191 15.20 -7.52 -19.53
N ARG A 192 15.27 -8.02 -18.29
CA ARG A 192 14.09 -8.38 -17.52
C ARG A 192 13.24 -7.15 -17.19
N VAL A 193 13.86 -6.04 -16.79
CA VAL A 193 13.20 -4.75 -16.59
C VAL A 193 12.45 -4.31 -17.83
N GLN A 194 13.10 -4.34 -19.01
CA GLN A 194 12.44 -3.98 -20.27
C GLN A 194 11.27 -4.89 -20.62
N GLN A 195 11.38 -6.19 -20.31
CA GLN A 195 10.29 -7.14 -20.52
C GLN A 195 9.09 -6.80 -19.60
N LEU A 196 9.33 -6.63 -18.31
CA LEU A 196 8.29 -6.29 -17.33
C LEU A 196 7.59 -4.96 -17.66
N GLU A 197 8.33 -3.95 -18.13
CA GLU A 197 7.75 -2.69 -18.59
C GLU A 197 6.80 -2.85 -19.81
N ARG A 198 7.12 -3.79 -20.72
CA ARG A 198 6.22 -4.13 -21.84
C ARG A 198 4.98 -4.86 -21.34
N ASP A 199 5.16 -5.79 -20.42
CA ASP A 199 4.06 -6.56 -19.83
C ASP A 199 3.09 -5.64 -19.10
N LEU A 200 3.59 -4.67 -18.29
CA LEU A 200 2.78 -3.65 -17.64
C LEU A 200 2.00 -2.79 -18.64
N LYS A 201 2.62 -2.38 -19.76
CA LYS A 201 1.90 -1.61 -20.80
C LYS A 201 0.75 -2.43 -21.41
N THR A 202 0.94 -3.73 -21.56
CA THR A 202 -0.11 -4.62 -22.08
C THR A 202 -1.24 -4.80 -21.07
N LEU A 203 -0.91 -5.04 -19.81
CA LEU A 203 -1.87 -5.13 -18.71
C LEU A 203 -2.67 -3.83 -18.54
N ALA A 204 -2.02 -2.67 -18.63
CA ALA A 204 -2.70 -1.36 -18.59
C ALA A 204 -3.73 -1.18 -19.73
N LYS A 205 -3.46 -1.67 -20.94
CA LYS A 205 -4.44 -1.64 -22.03
C LYS A 205 -5.67 -2.51 -21.73
N THR A 206 -5.45 -3.70 -21.20
CA THR A 206 -6.52 -4.63 -20.82
C THR A 206 -7.39 -4.03 -19.71
N ARG A 207 -6.77 -3.45 -18.68
CA ARG A 207 -7.48 -2.74 -17.59
C ARG A 207 -8.32 -1.58 -18.13
N ARG A 208 -7.73 -0.75 -19.01
CA ARG A 208 -8.47 0.37 -19.63
C ARG A 208 -9.71 -0.08 -20.38
N THR A 209 -9.67 -1.26 -21.02
CA THR A 209 -10.82 -1.83 -21.71
C THR A 209 -11.88 -2.33 -20.74
N GLN A 210 -11.49 -3.04 -19.68
CA GLN A 210 -12.39 -3.49 -18.61
C GLN A 210 -13.01 -2.30 -17.87
N ARG A 211 -12.23 -1.26 -17.60
CA ARG A 211 -12.67 0.00 -16.98
C ARG A 211 -13.74 0.70 -17.80
N LYS A 212 -13.55 0.83 -19.13
CA LYS A 212 -14.59 1.39 -20.02
C LYS A 212 -15.91 0.63 -19.93
N SER A 213 -15.87 -0.68 -19.75
CA SER A 213 -17.06 -1.52 -19.54
C SER A 213 -17.73 -1.23 -18.19
N ARG A 214 -16.94 -1.04 -17.10
CA ARG A 214 -17.47 -0.71 -15.76
C ARG A 214 -18.07 0.71 -15.71
N VAL A 215 -17.41 1.70 -16.33
CA VAL A 215 -17.94 3.07 -16.46
C VAL A 215 -19.28 3.09 -17.19
N ARG A 216 -19.47 2.23 -18.20
CA ARG A 216 -20.76 2.10 -18.90
C ARG A 216 -21.90 1.58 -17.99
N GLN A 217 -21.58 0.91 -16.88
CA GLN A 217 -22.59 0.44 -15.92
C GLN A 217 -23.09 1.57 -15.01
N GLY A 218 -22.44 2.72 -14.98
CA GLY A 218 -22.89 3.93 -14.24
C GLY A 218 -22.92 3.78 -12.72
N LEU A 219 -22.23 2.75 -12.14
CA LEU A 219 -22.21 2.54 -10.70
C LEU A 219 -21.19 3.47 -10.05
N PRO A 220 -21.57 4.23 -9.01
CA PRO A 220 -20.64 5.03 -8.24
C PRO A 220 -19.52 4.17 -7.61
N ARG A 221 -18.33 4.74 -7.50
CA ARG A 221 -17.13 4.07 -7.00
C ARG A 221 -16.65 4.73 -5.72
N VAL A 222 -16.44 3.90 -4.71
CA VAL A 222 -15.94 4.29 -3.40
C VAL A 222 -14.64 3.56 -3.15
N ALA A 223 -13.56 4.28 -2.84
CA ALA A 223 -12.28 3.67 -2.51
C ALA A 223 -11.97 3.83 -1.02
N LEU A 224 -11.56 2.73 -0.36
CA LEU A 224 -11.04 2.77 1.00
C LEU A 224 -9.57 3.17 0.94
N VAL A 225 -9.22 4.31 1.53
CA VAL A 225 -7.84 4.78 1.68
C VAL A 225 -7.51 4.90 3.16
N GLY A 226 -6.24 4.89 3.50
CA GLY A 226 -5.80 5.03 4.88
C GLY A 226 -4.54 4.24 5.18
N TYR A 227 -4.03 4.46 6.37
CA TYR A 227 -2.78 3.87 6.82
C TYR A 227 -2.84 2.33 6.89
N THR A 228 -1.69 1.65 6.85
CA THR A 228 -1.63 0.20 7.08
C THR A 228 -2.22 -0.14 8.44
N ASN A 229 -2.88 -1.27 8.52
CA ASN A 229 -3.56 -1.74 9.73
C ASN A 229 -4.63 -0.79 10.31
N ALA A 230 -5.15 0.18 9.54
CA ALA A 230 -6.31 0.97 9.94
C ALA A 230 -7.63 0.18 9.89
N GLY A 231 -7.61 -1.04 9.36
CA GLY A 231 -8.76 -1.94 9.29
C GLY A 231 -9.61 -1.77 8.03
N LYS A 232 -9.03 -1.33 6.90
CA LYS A 232 -9.73 -1.15 5.60
C LYS A 232 -10.39 -2.43 5.11
N SER A 233 -9.64 -3.52 5.04
CA SER A 233 -10.12 -4.83 4.56
C SER A 233 -11.19 -5.42 5.49
N THR A 234 -11.02 -5.24 6.81
CA THR A 234 -12.02 -5.61 7.81
C THR A 234 -13.32 -4.82 7.60
N LEU A 235 -13.19 -3.51 7.36
CA LEU A 235 -14.33 -2.62 7.09
C LEU A 235 -15.03 -2.99 5.79
N LEU A 236 -14.28 -3.28 4.70
CA LEU A 236 -14.85 -3.76 3.44
C LEU A 236 -15.65 -5.05 3.65
N ASN A 237 -15.09 -6.04 4.35
CA ASN A 237 -15.78 -7.29 4.65
C ASN A 237 -17.08 -7.05 5.42
N ARG A 238 -17.06 -6.17 6.41
CA ARG A 238 -18.22 -5.83 7.22
C ARG A 238 -19.31 -5.12 6.39
N LEU A 239 -18.91 -4.13 5.58
CA LEU A 239 -19.84 -3.39 4.72
C LEU A 239 -20.54 -4.30 3.69
N THR A 240 -19.81 -5.26 3.12
CA THR A 240 -20.28 -6.09 2.00
C THR A 240 -20.72 -7.49 2.41
N HIS A 241 -20.73 -7.79 3.72
CA HIS A 241 -21.03 -9.13 4.27
C HIS A 241 -20.18 -10.24 3.63
N SER A 242 -18.93 -9.92 3.28
CA SER A 242 -17.98 -10.88 2.72
C SER A 242 -17.03 -11.41 3.79
N HIS A 243 -16.44 -12.58 3.53
CA HIS A 243 -15.51 -13.26 4.44
C HIS A 243 -14.14 -13.44 3.80
N ALA A 244 -13.59 -12.39 3.18
CA ALA A 244 -12.20 -12.45 2.76
C ALA A 244 -11.29 -12.57 3.98
N LEU A 245 -10.24 -13.38 3.88
CA LEU A 245 -9.23 -13.47 4.93
C LEU A 245 -8.65 -12.08 5.19
N VAL A 246 -8.70 -11.67 6.45
CA VAL A 246 -8.05 -10.45 6.94
C VAL A 246 -6.98 -10.91 7.92
N GLU A 247 -5.75 -10.60 7.61
CA GLU A 247 -4.61 -10.84 8.49
C GLU A 247 -4.28 -9.55 9.24
N ASP A 248 -3.93 -9.67 10.51
CA ASP A 248 -3.47 -8.52 11.33
C ASP A 248 -1.99 -8.25 11.05
N GLN A 249 -1.68 -8.03 9.78
CA GLN A 249 -0.34 -7.74 9.27
C GLN A 249 -0.35 -6.47 8.44
N LEU A 250 0.80 -5.77 8.41
CA LEU A 250 0.96 -4.61 7.56
C LEU A 250 0.93 -5.05 6.08
N PHE A 251 0.29 -4.27 5.22
CA PHE A 251 0.15 -4.58 3.79
C PHE A 251 -0.54 -5.91 3.46
N SER A 252 -1.50 -6.34 4.28
CA SER A 252 -2.31 -7.53 4.02
C SER A 252 -3.06 -7.48 2.68
N THR A 253 -3.31 -6.29 2.13
CA THR A 253 -3.92 -6.07 0.81
C THR A 253 -2.93 -5.34 -0.09
N LEU A 254 -2.46 -6.00 -1.14
CA LEU A 254 -1.66 -5.40 -2.21
C LEU A 254 -2.50 -5.22 -3.49
N ASP A 255 -3.29 -6.23 -3.82
CA ASP A 255 -4.16 -6.21 -5.00
C ASP A 255 -5.52 -5.63 -4.64
N PRO A 256 -6.04 -4.64 -5.39
CA PRO A 256 -7.33 -4.03 -5.09
C PRO A 256 -8.45 -5.06 -5.16
N THR A 257 -9.25 -5.12 -4.12
CA THR A 257 -10.45 -5.97 -4.08
C THR A 257 -11.69 -5.10 -4.19
N THR A 258 -12.42 -5.21 -5.30
CA THR A 258 -13.67 -4.48 -5.53
C THR A 258 -14.90 -5.35 -5.23
N ARG A 259 -15.86 -4.80 -4.47
CA ARG A 259 -17.11 -5.45 -4.07
C ARG A 259 -18.29 -4.55 -4.36
N ARG A 260 -19.47 -5.17 -4.55
CA ARG A 260 -20.72 -4.43 -4.65
C ARG A 260 -21.30 -4.23 -3.26
N LEU A 261 -21.67 -2.99 -2.95
CA LEU A 261 -22.39 -2.63 -1.72
C LEU A 261 -23.75 -2.06 -2.11
N ARG A 262 -24.81 -2.58 -1.49
CA ARG A 262 -26.14 -2.01 -1.59
C ARG A 262 -26.36 -1.04 -0.44
N LEU A 263 -26.59 0.22 -0.76
CA LEU A 263 -26.83 1.30 0.21
C LEU A 263 -28.30 1.34 0.65
N PRO A 264 -28.59 1.98 1.80
CA PRO A 264 -29.96 2.33 2.17
C PRO A 264 -30.59 3.23 1.10
N GLY A 265 -31.75 2.81 0.55
CA GLY A 265 -32.37 3.47 -0.62
C GLY A 265 -32.32 2.61 -1.88
N GLY A 266 -31.56 1.50 -1.86
CA GLY A 266 -31.52 0.50 -2.94
C GLY A 266 -30.41 0.72 -3.97
N GLU A 267 -29.70 1.83 -3.91
CA GLU A 267 -28.56 2.16 -4.76
C GLU A 267 -27.44 1.13 -4.58
N THR A 268 -26.78 0.77 -5.67
CA THR A 268 -25.62 -0.14 -5.65
C THR A 268 -24.39 0.63 -6.02
N VAL A 269 -23.34 0.52 -5.20
CA VAL A 269 -22.04 1.14 -5.42
C VAL A 269 -20.95 0.08 -5.47
N LEU A 270 -19.82 0.41 -6.10
CA LEU A 270 -18.61 -0.39 -6.07
C LEU A 270 -17.69 0.14 -4.96
N VAL A 271 -17.32 -0.71 -4.02
CA VAL A 271 -16.35 -0.38 -2.97
C VAL A 271 -15.07 -1.16 -3.21
N SER A 272 -13.96 -0.45 -3.29
CA SER A 272 -12.63 -1.03 -3.52
C SER A 272 -11.76 -0.86 -2.27
N ASP A 273 -11.15 -1.95 -1.79
CA ASP A 273 -10.04 -1.90 -0.83
C ASP A 273 -8.75 -1.60 -1.58
N THR A 274 -7.89 -0.79 -0.98
CA THR A 274 -6.62 -0.39 -1.58
C THR A 274 -5.45 -0.73 -0.68
N VAL A 275 -4.23 -0.64 -1.21
CA VAL A 275 -2.99 -0.80 -0.46
C VAL A 275 -2.97 0.18 0.71
N GLY A 276 -2.55 -0.30 1.88
CA GLY A 276 -2.33 0.56 3.04
C GLY A 276 -1.11 1.46 2.85
N PHE A 277 -1.22 2.71 3.27
CA PHE A 277 -0.09 3.64 3.28
C PHE A 277 0.75 3.47 4.54
N VAL A 278 2.02 3.83 4.45
CA VAL A 278 2.99 3.89 5.58
C VAL A 278 3.69 5.22 5.55
N GLN A 279 4.33 5.57 6.65
CA GLN A 279 5.23 6.72 6.68
C GLN A 279 6.35 6.51 5.67
N ARG A 280 6.64 7.56 4.89
CA ARG A 280 7.74 7.56 3.90
C ARG A 280 7.67 6.42 2.90
N LEU A 281 6.51 6.25 2.26
CA LEU A 281 6.43 5.35 1.13
C LEU A 281 7.44 5.83 0.06
N PRO A 282 8.43 5.02 -0.33
CA PRO A 282 9.41 5.45 -1.32
C PRO A 282 8.75 5.79 -2.65
N HIS A 283 9.13 6.90 -3.28
CA HIS A 283 8.58 7.31 -4.59
C HIS A 283 8.66 6.21 -5.65
N GLN A 284 9.72 5.38 -5.61
CA GLN A 284 9.86 4.23 -6.51
C GLN A 284 8.73 3.21 -6.34
N LEU A 285 8.20 3.07 -5.11
CA LEU A 285 7.06 2.19 -4.81
C LEU A 285 5.74 2.83 -5.22
N VAL A 286 5.54 4.13 -4.99
CA VAL A 286 4.36 4.88 -5.46
C VAL A 286 4.25 4.76 -6.98
N GLU A 287 5.36 4.93 -7.71
CA GLU A 287 5.39 4.77 -9.16
C GLU A 287 5.11 3.33 -9.60
N ALA A 288 5.67 2.33 -8.89
CA ALA A 288 5.41 0.92 -9.15
C ALA A 288 3.94 0.54 -8.92
N PHE A 289 3.30 1.08 -7.89
CA PHE A 289 1.89 0.80 -7.54
C PHE A 289 0.89 1.79 -8.12
N ARG A 290 1.32 2.70 -8.96
CA ARG A 290 0.45 3.70 -9.59
C ARG A 290 -0.80 3.07 -10.21
N SER A 291 -0.68 1.88 -10.79
CA SER A 291 -1.80 1.18 -11.39
C SER A 291 -2.80 0.61 -10.39
N THR A 292 -2.35 0.24 -9.21
CA THR A 292 -3.20 -0.20 -8.10
C THR A 292 -3.90 0.99 -7.44
N LEU A 293 -3.22 2.13 -7.43
CA LEU A 293 -3.73 3.41 -6.94
C LEU A 293 -4.65 4.12 -7.95
N GLU A 294 -4.73 3.65 -9.21
CA GLU A 294 -5.71 4.17 -10.19
C GLU A 294 -7.16 4.03 -9.71
N GLU A 295 -7.48 3.01 -8.89
CA GLU A 295 -8.83 2.86 -8.30
C GLU A 295 -9.15 3.98 -7.30
N VAL A 296 -8.13 4.58 -6.66
CA VAL A 296 -8.27 5.75 -5.78
C VAL A 296 -8.53 7.02 -6.60
N VAL A 297 -7.72 7.23 -7.65
CA VAL A 297 -7.86 8.40 -8.55
C VAL A 297 -9.21 8.41 -9.25
N ASP A 298 -9.76 7.23 -9.54
CA ASP A 298 -11.02 7.07 -10.24
C ASP A 298 -12.24 7.01 -9.35
N ALA A 299 -12.08 7.04 -8.04
CA ALA A 299 -13.18 6.96 -7.10
C ALA A 299 -14.00 8.26 -7.11
N ASP A 300 -15.33 8.13 -6.98
CA ASP A 300 -16.23 9.25 -6.80
C ASP A 300 -16.25 9.74 -5.35
N LEU A 301 -15.87 8.85 -4.40
CA LEU A 301 -15.74 9.16 -2.97
C LEU A 301 -14.62 8.34 -2.35
N LEU A 302 -13.76 8.97 -1.58
CA LEU A 302 -12.75 8.33 -0.74
C LEU A 302 -13.27 8.12 0.67
N LEU A 303 -13.18 6.91 1.21
CA LEU A 303 -13.35 6.63 2.64
C LEU A 303 -11.97 6.59 3.28
N HIS A 304 -11.58 7.67 3.93
CA HIS A 304 -10.31 7.72 4.65
C HIS A 304 -10.46 7.06 6.01
N VAL A 305 -9.99 5.83 6.11
CA VAL A 305 -10.10 5.01 7.31
C VAL A 305 -8.90 5.27 8.22
N VAL A 306 -9.18 5.77 9.42
CA VAL A 306 -8.19 6.11 10.44
C VAL A 306 -8.45 5.29 11.70
N ASP A 307 -7.39 4.73 12.28
CA ASP A 307 -7.44 4.02 13.56
C ASP A 307 -7.61 5.04 14.70
N ALA A 308 -8.79 5.08 15.31
CA ALA A 308 -9.14 6.02 16.36
C ALA A 308 -8.49 5.70 17.71
N SER A 309 -7.92 4.50 17.88
CA SER A 309 -7.26 4.09 19.14
C SER A 309 -5.82 4.60 19.27
N ARG A 310 -5.27 5.22 18.21
CA ARG A 310 -3.90 5.70 18.17
C ARG A 310 -3.82 7.21 18.38
N HIS A 311 -2.85 7.65 19.21
CA HIS A 311 -2.64 9.08 19.49
C HIS A 311 -2.08 9.85 18.27
N GLU A 312 -1.41 9.19 17.34
CA GLU A 312 -0.74 9.79 16.16
C GLU A 312 -1.65 9.92 14.93
N ALA A 313 -2.97 9.96 15.11
CA ALA A 313 -3.93 10.00 14.00
C ALA A 313 -3.63 11.15 13.00
N GLU A 314 -3.26 12.33 13.47
CA GLU A 314 -2.97 13.50 12.62
C GLU A 314 -1.74 13.28 11.73
N ALA A 315 -0.66 12.68 12.26
CA ALA A 315 0.53 12.37 11.48
C ALA A 315 0.24 11.34 10.37
N ARG A 316 -0.59 10.34 10.69
CA ARG A 316 -1.01 9.30 9.72
C ARG A 316 -1.93 9.85 8.65
N ILE A 317 -2.86 10.75 9.01
CA ILE A 317 -3.71 11.47 8.05
C ILE A 317 -2.84 12.27 7.10
N THR A 318 -1.87 13.03 7.63
CA THR A 318 -0.92 13.82 6.81
C THR A 318 -0.12 12.94 5.86
N ALA A 319 0.36 11.78 6.31
CA ALA A 319 1.08 10.83 5.46
C ALA A 319 0.20 10.32 4.30
N VAL A 320 -1.07 10.00 4.58
CA VAL A 320 -2.03 9.58 3.55
C VAL A 320 -2.28 10.71 2.55
N HIS A 321 -2.55 11.92 3.01
CA HIS A 321 -2.78 13.07 2.12
C HIS A 321 -1.55 13.39 1.25
N THR A 322 -0.34 13.22 1.77
CA THR A 322 0.89 13.36 0.98
C THR A 322 0.91 12.41 -0.21
N VAL A 323 0.57 11.14 0.02
CA VAL A 323 0.52 10.15 -1.06
C VAL A 323 -0.65 10.41 -2.02
N LEU A 324 -1.82 10.82 -1.51
CA LEU A 324 -2.96 11.20 -2.36
C LEU A 324 -2.59 12.35 -3.30
N ALA A 325 -1.86 13.36 -2.82
CA ALA A 325 -1.36 14.46 -3.65
C ALA A 325 -0.34 13.97 -4.70
N GLU A 326 0.57 13.07 -4.35
CA GLU A 326 1.54 12.49 -5.30
C GLU A 326 0.89 11.73 -6.46
N ILE A 327 -0.26 11.09 -6.22
CA ILE A 327 -1.00 10.36 -7.26
C ILE A 327 -2.06 11.20 -7.97
N GLY A 328 -2.27 12.46 -7.54
CA GLY A 328 -3.27 13.38 -8.10
C GLY A 328 -4.71 13.03 -7.71
N ALA A 329 -4.92 12.59 -6.47
CA ALA A 329 -6.21 12.25 -5.88
C ALA A 329 -6.57 13.15 -4.68
N ASP A 330 -5.90 14.28 -4.51
CA ASP A 330 -6.09 15.24 -3.42
C ASP A 330 -7.36 16.10 -3.58
N GLU A 331 -7.90 16.18 -4.78
CA GLU A 331 -9.17 16.90 -5.06
C GLU A 331 -10.41 15.99 -4.93
N GLN A 332 -10.24 14.69 -4.70
CA GLN A 332 -11.35 13.75 -4.58
C GLN A 332 -12.18 14.03 -3.32
N PRO A 333 -13.53 13.92 -3.41
CA PRO A 333 -14.39 14.01 -2.23
C PRO A 333 -13.98 12.95 -1.19
N GLU A 334 -13.80 13.38 0.07
CA GLU A 334 -13.32 12.54 1.15
C GLU A 334 -14.33 12.48 2.29
N LEU A 335 -14.52 11.28 2.85
CA LEU A 335 -15.25 11.01 4.08
C LEU A 335 -14.31 10.38 5.09
N MET A 336 -14.02 11.08 6.17
CA MET A 336 -13.21 10.57 7.28
C MET A 336 -13.98 9.52 8.07
N VAL A 337 -13.39 8.33 8.26
CA VAL A 337 -13.96 7.21 9.00
C VAL A 337 -13.03 6.82 10.14
N TRP A 338 -13.45 7.12 11.37
CA TRP A 338 -12.75 6.77 12.60
C TRP A 338 -13.05 5.31 12.95
N ASN A 339 -12.16 4.40 12.57
CA ASN A 339 -12.32 2.97 12.81
C ASN A 339 -11.71 2.53 14.14
N LYS A 340 -12.00 1.31 14.56
CA LYS A 340 -11.57 0.70 15.84
C LYS A 340 -12.09 1.47 17.06
N ARG A 341 -13.28 2.05 16.96
CA ARG A 341 -13.91 2.76 18.09
C ARG A 341 -14.11 1.88 19.33
N ASP A 342 -14.13 0.57 19.18
CA ASP A 342 -14.20 -0.42 20.24
C ASP A 342 -12.94 -0.47 21.11
N LEU A 343 -11.81 0.05 20.61
CA LEU A 343 -10.52 0.09 21.29
C LEU A 343 -10.18 1.49 21.86
N ALA A 344 -10.96 2.52 21.54
CA ALA A 344 -10.74 3.89 21.98
C ALA A 344 -11.76 4.30 23.07
N ALA A 345 -11.38 5.26 23.92
CA ALA A 345 -12.30 5.80 24.91
C ALA A 345 -13.43 6.62 24.23
N ALA A 346 -14.65 6.52 24.75
CA ALA A 346 -15.81 7.20 24.16
C ALA A 346 -15.61 8.72 24.04
N ALA A 347 -14.99 9.35 25.05
CA ALA A 347 -14.72 10.78 25.05
C ALA A 347 -13.74 11.20 23.93
N ASP A 348 -12.73 10.37 23.62
CA ASP A 348 -11.78 10.64 22.54
C ASP A 348 -12.48 10.55 21.18
N ILE A 349 -13.35 9.55 20.99
CA ILE A 349 -14.17 9.40 19.80
C ILE A 349 -15.08 10.61 19.58
N GLU A 350 -15.78 11.07 20.62
CA GLU A 350 -16.65 12.25 20.55
C GLU A 350 -15.85 13.49 20.15
N GLN A 351 -14.65 13.66 20.70
CA GLN A 351 -13.76 14.76 20.36
C GLN A 351 -13.27 14.69 18.91
N LEU A 352 -12.87 13.51 18.42
CA LEU A 352 -12.44 13.29 17.03
C LEU A 352 -13.55 13.61 16.03
N VAL A 353 -14.76 13.10 16.29
CA VAL A 353 -15.94 13.36 15.44
C VAL A 353 -16.33 14.83 15.46
N ALA A 354 -16.28 15.49 16.62
CA ALA A 354 -16.61 16.92 16.76
C ALA A 354 -15.61 17.82 16.01
N ARG A 355 -14.32 17.48 16.03
CA ARG A 355 -13.25 18.20 15.30
C ARG A 355 -13.35 18.00 13.79
N THR A 356 -13.78 16.81 13.32
CA THR A 356 -13.85 16.46 11.90
C THR A 356 -15.29 16.40 11.43
N ARG A 357 -15.78 17.57 10.98
CA ARG A 357 -17.19 17.75 10.61
C ARG A 357 -17.62 16.76 9.51
N GLY A 358 -18.68 16.01 9.77
CA GLY A 358 -19.26 15.03 8.83
C GLY A 358 -18.49 13.70 8.80
N SER A 359 -17.55 13.44 9.74
CA SER A 359 -16.91 12.14 9.92
C SER A 359 -17.84 11.15 10.64
N VAL A 360 -17.51 9.86 10.52
CA VAL A 360 -18.27 8.76 11.16
C VAL A 360 -17.32 7.88 11.95
N ALA A 361 -17.72 7.50 13.18
CA ALA A 361 -16.95 6.55 13.99
C ALA A 361 -17.56 5.16 13.91
N VAL A 362 -16.74 4.15 13.62
CA VAL A 362 -17.16 2.77 13.38
C VAL A 362 -16.24 1.76 14.07
N SER A 363 -16.71 0.53 14.21
CA SER A 363 -15.88 -0.64 14.46
C SER A 363 -16.10 -1.68 13.36
N GLY A 364 -15.10 -1.88 12.51
CA GLY A 364 -15.10 -2.96 11.54
C GLY A 364 -15.16 -4.35 12.18
N ALA A 365 -14.63 -4.50 13.40
CA ALA A 365 -14.62 -5.74 14.16
C ALA A 365 -16.00 -6.07 14.72
N THR A 366 -16.62 -5.16 15.46
CA THR A 366 -17.92 -5.41 16.12
C THR A 366 -19.11 -5.15 15.21
N GLY A 367 -18.99 -4.24 14.24
CA GLY A 367 -20.05 -3.77 13.37
C GLY A 367 -20.78 -2.52 13.87
N ASP A 368 -20.32 -1.97 14.97
CA ASP A 368 -20.91 -0.73 15.52
C ASP A 368 -20.65 0.46 14.57
N GLY A 369 -21.68 1.30 14.36
CA GLY A 369 -21.62 2.47 13.46
C GLY A 369 -21.71 2.16 11.96
N ILE A 370 -21.74 0.90 11.53
CA ILE A 370 -21.72 0.52 10.10
C ILE A 370 -22.97 1.00 9.36
N ASP A 371 -24.15 0.88 9.97
CA ASP A 371 -25.40 1.34 9.34
C ASP A 371 -25.40 2.87 9.17
N GLN A 372 -24.87 3.60 10.16
CA GLN A 372 -24.67 5.05 10.05
C GLN A 372 -23.70 5.39 8.92
N LEU A 373 -22.58 4.66 8.80
CA LEU A 373 -21.63 4.87 7.71
C LEU A 373 -22.28 4.66 6.34
N ARG A 374 -23.13 3.60 6.18
CA ARG A 374 -23.85 3.33 4.92
C ARG A 374 -24.81 4.47 4.55
N LEU A 375 -25.49 5.06 5.55
CA LEU A 375 -26.35 6.23 5.34
C LEU A 375 -25.54 7.45 4.88
N VAL A 376 -24.44 7.76 5.57
CA VAL A 376 -23.60 8.90 5.21
C VAL A 376 -22.94 8.74 3.84
N ILE A 377 -22.51 7.52 3.46
CA ILE A 377 -22.02 7.25 2.11
C ILE A 377 -23.09 7.57 1.06
N ALA A 378 -24.35 7.10 1.28
CA ALA A 378 -25.44 7.39 0.36
C ALA A 378 -25.72 8.88 0.25
N GLU A 379 -25.75 9.61 1.37
CA GLU A 379 -25.94 11.07 1.38
C GLU A 379 -24.82 11.82 0.63
N ARG A 380 -23.55 11.42 0.87
CA ARG A 380 -22.38 12.04 0.21
C ARG A 380 -22.39 11.80 -1.30
N LEU A 381 -22.69 10.59 -1.75
CA LEU A 381 -22.78 10.28 -3.18
C LEU A 381 -23.92 11.05 -3.85
N ARG A 382 -25.12 11.10 -3.22
CA ARG A 382 -26.24 11.91 -3.74
C ARG A 382 -25.92 13.41 -3.79
N ALA A 383 -25.10 13.92 -2.89
CA ALA A 383 -24.65 15.31 -2.91
C ALA A 383 -23.73 15.63 -4.09
N LEU A 384 -23.10 14.61 -4.69
CA LEU A 384 -22.28 14.75 -5.90
C LEU A 384 -23.11 14.68 -7.18
N ASP A 385 -24.35 14.17 -7.11
CA ASP A 385 -25.24 14.07 -8.25
C ASP A 385 -25.67 15.46 -8.73
N ARG A 386 -25.70 15.63 -10.04
CA ARG A 386 -26.15 16.87 -10.67
C ARG A 386 -27.65 16.91 -10.81
N LEU A 387 -28.22 18.04 -10.44
CA LEU A 387 -29.61 18.32 -10.71
C LEU A 387 -29.77 18.82 -12.16
N VAL A 388 -30.50 18.06 -12.97
CA VAL A 388 -30.68 18.35 -14.39
C VAL A 388 -32.15 18.29 -14.80
N GLU A 389 -32.52 19.08 -15.80
CA GLU A 389 -33.78 18.97 -16.49
C GLU A 389 -33.58 18.30 -17.85
N LEU A 390 -34.40 17.28 -18.11
CA LEU A 390 -34.38 16.54 -19.37
C LEU A 390 -35.77 16.61 -20.02
N LEU A 391 -35.78 16.66 -21.37
CA LEU A 391 -36.97 16.49 -22.16
C LEU A 391 -36.88 15.16 -22.90
N VAL A 392 -37.72 14.22 -22.52
CA VAL A 392 -37.76 12.87 -23.08
C VAL A 392 -38.94 12.76 -24.03
N PRO A 393 -38.74 12.61 -25.36
CA PRO A 393 -39.82 12.43 -26.32
C PRO A 393 -40.70 11.20 -25.97
N TYR A 394 -41.97 11.25 -26.30
CA TYR A 394 -42.93 10.19 -25.95
C TYR A 394 -42.63 8.83 -26.58
N ASP A 395 -41.92 8.78 -27.69
CA ASP A 395 -41.46 7.58 -28.37
C ASP A 395 -40.19 6.93 -27.66
N ARG A 396 -39.61 7.62 -26.68
CA ARG A 396 -38.43 7.20 -25.94
C ARG A 396 -38.75 6.78 -24.49
N GLY A 397 -39.77 6.02 -24.31
CA GLY A 397 -40.13 5.43 -23.01
C GLY A 397 -39.02 4.58 -22.38
N ASP A 398 -38.13 4.03 -23.22
CA ASP A 398 -36.89 3.35 -22.80
C ASP A 398 -35.97 4.24 -21.95
N VAL A 399 -35.85 5.53 -22.35
CA VAL A 399 -35.06 6.55 -21.65
C VAL A 399 -35.70 6.90 -20.31
N LEU A 400 -37.02 7.09 -20.27
CA LEU A 400 -37.75 7.40 -19.04
C LEU A 400 -37.60 6.27 -18.01
N ALA A 401 -37.82 5.02 -18.45
CA ALA A 401 -37.64 3.84 -17.61
C ALA A 401 -36.16 3.71 -17.09
N ALA A 402 -35.18 4.08 -17.91
CA ALA A 402 -33.80 4.09 -17.50
C ALA A 402 -33.47 5.22 -16.51
N LEU A 403 -34.07 6.40 -16.65
CA LEU A 403 -33.93 7.51 -15.68
C LEU A 403 -34.48 7.12 -14.31
N HIS A 404 -35.65 6.47 -14.25
CA HIS A 404 -36.21 5.97 -12.99
C HIS A 404 -35.39 4.84 -12.33
N ARG A 405 -34.67 4.06 -13.13
CA ARG A 405 -33.83 2.95 -12.62
C ARG A 405 -32.46 3.43 -12.15
N ASP A 406 -31.84 4.37 -12.91
CA ASP A 406 -30.42 4.72 -12.79
C ASP A 406 -30.20 6.10 -12.13
N GLY A 407 -31.28 6.89 -11.85
CA GLY A 407 -31.26 8.20 -11.22
C GLY A 407 -32.39 8.46 -10.24
N GLU A 408 -32.36 9.56 -9.53
CA GLU A 408 -33.43 10.04 -8.65
C GLU A 408 -34.33 11.02 -9.40
N VAL A 409 -35.51 10.57 -9.84
CA VAL A 409 -36.50 11.45 -10.50
C VAL A 409 -37.27 12.22 -9.43
N LEU A 410 -37.14 13.55 -9.44
CA LEU A 410 -37.78 14.44 -8.47
C LEU A 410 -39.13 14.96 -8.96
N VAL A 411 -39.26 15.30 -10.25
CA VAL A 411 -40.44 15.84 -10.85
C VAL A 411 -40.58 15.29 -12.27
N GLU A 412 -41.79 14.93 -12.64
CA GLU A 412 -42.16 14.48 -13.97
C GLU A 412 -43.40 15.24 -14.43
N VAL A 413 -43.32 15.93 -15.56
CA VAL A 413 -44.43 16.72 -16.13
C VAL A 413 -44.52 16.42 -17.62
N HIS A 414 -45.71 16.10 -18.07
CA HIS A 414 -45.99 15.91 -19.50
C HIS A 414 -46.23 17.26 -20.19
N ASP A 415 -45.50 17.50 -21.30
CA ASP A 415 -45.52 18.71 -22.12
C ASP A 415 -45.83 18.34 -23.58
N GLU A 416 -46.18 19.30 -24.45
CA GLU A 416 -46.45 19.03 -25.86
C GLU A 416 -45.33 18.36 -26.62
N GLY A 417 -44.07 18.57 -26.21
CA GLY A 417 -42.86 18.03 -26.82
C GLY A 417 -42.37 16.69 -26.23
N GLY A 418 -42.98 16.21 -25.15
CA GLY A 418 -42.52 15.00 -24.44
C GLY A 418 -42.70 15.07 -22.93
N THR A 419 -42.02 14.20 -22.18
CA THR A 419 -42.01 14.20 -20.72
C THR A 419 -40.82 15.01 -20.24
N ARG A 420 -41.08 16.12 -19.55
CA ARG A 420 -40.06 16.90 -18.85
C ARG A 420 -39.77 16.26 -17.50
N VAL A 421 -38.52 15.89 -17.31
CA VAL A 421 -38.08 15.19 -16.10
C VAL A 421 -37.01 16.03 -15.41
N ARG A 422 -37.20 16.31 -14.12
CA ARG A 422 -36.19 16.89 -13.25
C ARG A 422 -35.61 15.79 -12.40
N ALA A 423 -34.34 15.49 -12.58
CA ALA A 423 -33.69 14.37 -11.94
C ALA A 423 -32.32 14.73 -11.40
N ARG A 424 -31.91 14.04 -10.33
CA ARG A 424 -30.52 13.98 -9.89
C ARG A 424 -29.83 12.80 -10.53
N LEU A 425 -28.73 13.06 -11.22
CA LEU A 425 -27.99 12.05 -11.97
C LEU A 425 -26.50 12.14 -11.64
N SER A 426 -25.87 11.01 -11.42
CA SER A 426 -24.41 10.95 -11.35
C SER A 426 -23.78 11.25 -12.72
N ASP A 427 -22.56 11.76 -12.76
CA ASP A 427 -21.86 12.10 -14.01
C ASP A 427 -21.83 10.95 -15.05
N PRO A 428 -21.60 9.67 -14.67
CA PRO A 428 -21.66 8.56 -15.61
C PRO A 428 -23.07 8.33 -16.19
N VAL A 429 -24.11 8.51 -15.37
CA VAL A 429 -25.51 8.37 -15.80
C VAL A 429 -25.90 9.53 -16.69
N LEU A 430 -25.56 10.76 -16.28
CA LEU A 430 -25.80 11.99 -17.05
C LEU A 430 -25.19 11.92 -18.45
N SER A 431 -23.99 11.37 -18.58
CA SER A 431 -23.31 11.22 -19.88
C SER A 431 -24.10 10.39 -20.89
N ARG A 432 -24.90 9.41 -20.43
CA ARG A 432 -25.77 8.57 -21.28
C ARG A 432 -27.00 9.31 -21.78
N PHE A 433 -27.48 10.30 -21.02
CA PHE A 433 -28.69 11.05 -21.31
C PHE A 433 -28.44 12.46 -21.78
N ARG A 434 -27.17 12.82 -22.08
CA ARG A 434 -26.75 14.20 -22.47
C ARG A 434 -27.55 14.77 -23.62
N GLY A 435 -28.03 13.92 -24.56
CA GLY A 435 -28.85 14.37 -25.71
C GLY A 435 -30.27 14.78 -25.32
N PHE A 436 -30.72 14.52 -24.10
CA PHE A 436 -32.05 14.88 -23.61
C PHE A 436 -32.01 16.01 -22.59
N VAL A 437 -30.82 16.45 -22.14
CA VAL A 437 -30.64 17.53 -21.16
C VAL A 437 -31.00 18.85 -21.77
N THR A 438 -31.91 19.60 -21.12
CA THR A 438 -32.34 20.93 -21.51
C THR A 438 -31.73 22.02 -20.65
N ALA A 439 -31.46 21.72 -19.37
CA ALA A 439 -30.80 22.64 -18.45
C ALA A 439 -30.06 21.85 -17.34
N GLU A 440 -28.91 22.40 -16.89
CA GLU A 440 -28.29 22.04 -15.62
C GLU A 440 -28.73 23.12 -14.60
N VAL A 441 -29.28 22.68 -13.44
CA VAL A 441 -29.91 23.57 -12.43
C VAL A 441 -29.03 23.75 -11.22
#